data_5b51518bb2ea9117b3feb96333694f7c
#
_entry.id   5b51518bb2ea9117b3feb96333694f7c
#
_cell.length_a   1.000
_cell.length_b   1.000
_cell.length_c   1.000
_cell.angle_alpha   90.00
_cell.angle_beta   90.00
_cell.angle_gamma   90.00
#
_symmetry.space_group_name_H-M   'P 1'
#
loop_
_entity.id
_entity.type
_entity.pdbx_description
1 polymer ?
#
loop_
_entity_poly.entity_id
_entity_poly.type
_entity_poly.pdbx_seq_one_letter_code
_entity_poly.pdbx_strand_id
1 'polypeptide(L)'
;NVHFDNPFNVADLIVDISNDLTPPVITAASMNRVTGGMGDTFTATLAAEDNGLVKWIAMHFTRPNGGTVSFMCHVYQPIGSCGASRTLGQDEQMVQSGTYTYSHMQTKDTWENETAAIHLDNPFNVPDLVVDLTQ
;
A
#
# COMPACT_ATOMS: atom_id res chain seq x y z
N ASN A 1 -9.94 -41.16 -5.60
CA ASN A 1 -9.09 -41.41 -5.64
C ASN A 1 -8.61 -42.55 -5.55
N VAL A 2 -8.09 -42.81 -5.65
CA VAL A 2 -7.54 -43.72 -5.72
C VAL A 2 -6.76 -44.01 -4.92
N HIS A 3 -6.76 -44.47 -4.45
CA HIS A 3 -6.08 -44.74 -3.85
C HIS A 3 -5.39 -45.70 -3.87
N PHE A 4 -5.03 -45.68 -4.13
CA PHE A 4 -4.14 -46.52 -4.51
C PHE A 4 -3.03 -46.59 -3.61
N ASP A 5 -2.23 -47.50 -3.66
CA ASP A 5 -1.00 -47.56 -2.96
C ASP A 5 -0.13 -46.40 -3.30
N ASN A 6 0.69 -45.96 -2.41
CA ASN A 6 1.66 -44.90 -2.62
C ASN A 6 3.04 -45.56 -2.67
N PRO A 7 3.40 -46.20 -3.81
CA PRO A 7 4.60 -47.01 -3.87
C PRO A 7 5.88 -46.20 -3.75
N PHE A 8 5.82 -44.89 -3.89
CA PHE A 8 7.00 -44.05 -3.79
C PHE A 8 7.02 -43.23 -2.52
N ASN A 9 6.09 -43.45 -1.61
CA ASN A 9 5.99 -42.69 -0.37
C ASN A 9 5.98 -41.19 -0.60
N VAL A 10 5.30 -40.78 -1.64
CA VAL A 10 5.15 -39.36 -1.93
C VAL A 10 4.15 -38.78 -0.94
N ALA A 11 4.55 -37.75 -0.23
CA ALA A 11 3.66 -37.11 0.72
C ALA A 11 2.53 -36.41 -0.02
N ASP A 12 1.35 -36.42 0.59
CA ASP A 12 0.24 -35.65 0.04
C ASP A 12 0.60 -34.17 0.10
N LEU A 13 0.18 -33.48 -0.93
CA LEU A 13 0.39 -32.06 -1.02
C LEU A 13 -0.88 -31.38 -0.54
N ILE A 14 -0.74 -30.64 0.53
CA ILE A 14 -1.89 -29.91 1.08
C ILE A 14 -1.72 -28.45 0.74
N VAL A 15 -2.63 -27.94 -0.07
CA VAL A 15 -2.65 -26.53 -0.43
C VAL A 15 -3.98 -25.97 0.05
N ASP A 16 -3.92 -25.06 0.97
CA ASP A 16 -5.12 -24.52 1.62
C ASP A 16 -5.19 -23.02 1.40
N ILE A 17 -5.31 -22.64 0.16
CA ILE A 17 -5.37 -21.22 -0.20
C ILE A 17 -6.75 -20.64 0.02
N SER A 18 -7.77 -21.49 0.18
CA SER A 18 -9.12 -20.99 0.44
C SER A 18 -9.31 -20.54 1.88
N ASN A 19 -8.33 -20.78 2.76
CA ASN A 19 -8.40 -20.42 4.16
C ASN A 19 -7.47 -19.27 4.52
N ASP A 20 -7.04 -18.49 3.56
CA ASP A 20 -6.27 -17.30 3.87
C ASP A 20 -7.23 -16.24 4.40
N LEU A 21 -7.37 -16.17 5.70
CA LEU A 21 -8.22 -15.20 6.39
C LEU A 21 -7.42 -14.09 7.03
N THR A 22 -6.12 -14.06 6.81
CA THR A 22 -5.23 -13.11 7.44
C THR A 22 -4.96 -11.97 6.46
N PRO A 23 -5.27 -10.71 6.83
CA PRO A 23 -4.92 -9.59 5.97
C PRO A 23 -3.41 -9.38 5.91
N PRO A 24 -2.91 -8.74 4.86
CA PRO A 24 -1.49 -8.41 4.77
C PRO A 24 -1.07 -7.46 5.88
N VAL A 25 0.23 -7.42 6.13
CA VAL A 25 0.83 -6.51 7.11
C VAL A 25 1.76 -5.56 6.38
N ILE A 26 1.57 -4.26 6.57
CA ILE A 26 2.46 -3.26 6.00
C ILE A 26 3.73 -3.26 6.83
N THR A 27 4.87 -3.40 6.16
CA THR A 27 6.17 -3.52 6.82
C THR A 27 7.03 -2.28 6.68
N ALA A 28 6.75 -1.43 5.69
CA ALA A 28 7.50 -0.18 5.51
C ALA A 28 6.68 0.80 4.69
N ALA A 29 6.86 2.07 4.96
CA ALA A 29 6.23 3.15 4.22
C ALA A 29 7.07 4.40 4.36
N SER A 30 7.32 5.09 3.25
CA SER A 30 8.09 6.33 3.28
C SER A 30 7.75 7.19 2.08
N MET A 31 8.05 8.49 2.20
CA MET A 31 7.93 9.45 1.11
C MET A 31 9.33 9.92 0.73
N ASN A 32 9.55 10.16 -0.56
CA ASN A 32 10.85 10.64 -1.04
C ASN A 32 11.13 12.09 -0.64
N ARG A 33 10.09 12.86 -0.37
CA ARG A 33 10.24 14.26 0.01
C ARG A 33 9.04 14.72 0.83
N VAL A 34 9.18 15.84 1.51
CA VAL A 34 8.15 16.41 2.38
C VAL A 34 7.56 17.69 1.81
N THR A 35 8.34 18.41 1.02
CA THR A 35 7.91 19.68 0.42
C THR A 35 8.08 19.60 -1.09
N GLY A 36 7.26 20.34 -1.81
CA GLY A 36 7.38 20.40 -3.26
C GLY A 36 6.66 21.57 -3.87
N GLY A 37 7.08 21.94 -5.08
CA GLY A 37 6.47 22.98 -5.90
C GLY A 37 5.98 22.42 -7.22
N MET A 38 5.55 23.33 -8.11
CA MET A 38 5.02 22.95 -9.41
C MET A 38 5.99 22.05 -10.16
N GLY A 39 5.50 20.91 -10.64
CA GLY A 39 6.31 19.98 -11.43
C GLY A 39 7.11 18.97 -10.61
N ASP A 40 7.18 19.13 -9.31
CA ASP A 40 7.88 18.15 -8.46
C ASP A 40 7.05 16.88 -8.32
N THR A 41 7.75 15.77 -8.13
CA THR A 41 7.09 14.47 -7.98
C THR A 41 7.28 13.93 -6.57
N PHE A 42 6.17 13.60 -5.93
CA PHE A 42 6.17 12.88 -4.66
C PHE A 42 6.04 11.39 -4.96
N THR A 43 6.90 10.60 -4.36
CA THR A 43 6.87 9.14 -4.52
C THR A 43 6.79 8.48 -3.15
N ALA A 44 5.76 7.65 -3.00
CA ALA A 44 5.62 6.81 -1.82
C ALA A 44 6.25 5.46 -2.11
N THR A 45 7.05 4.95 -1.18
CA THR A 45 7.57 3.59 -1.25
C THR A 45 6.92 2.79 -0.16
N LEU A 46 6.25 1.70 -0.55
CA LEU A 46 5.42 0.92 0.35
C LEU A 46 5.83 -0.55 0.27
N ALA A 47 5.80 -1.22 1.41
CA ALA A 47 6.10 -2.64 1.46
C ALA A 47 5.13 -3.35 2.39
N ALA A 48 4.81 -4.59 2.06
CA ALA A 48 3.92 -5.40 2.87
C ALA A 48 4.26 -6.87 2.68
N GLU A 49 3.73 -7.70 3.56
CA GLU A 49 3.86 -9.15 3.45
C GLU A 49 2.56 -9.82 3.87
N ASP A 50 2.34 -11.02 3.33
CA ASP A 50 1.17 -11.82 3.60
C ASP A 50 1.53 -13.28 3.42
N ASN A 51 0.75 -14.17 4.02
CA ASN A 51 0.94 -15.60 3.84
C ASN A 51 0.43 -16.06 2.46
N GLY A 52 -0.41 -15.26 1.81
CA GLY A 52 -0.79 -15.44 0.41
C GLY A 52 -0.07 -14.42 -0.45
N LEU A 53 -0.82 -13.69 -1.27
CA LEU A 53 -0.26 -12.65 -2.15
C LEU A 53 -0.81 -11.29 -1.76
N VAL A 54 0.07 -10.35 -1.51
CA VAL A 54 -0.31 -8.95 -1.33
C VAL A 54 -0.83 -8.44 -2.67
N LYS A 55 -2.04 -7.90 -2.69
CA LYS A 55 -2.63 -7.39 -3.92
C LYS A 55 -2.20 -5.95 -4.17
N TRP A 56 -2.48 -5.08 -3.21
CA TRP A 56 -2.08 -3.67 -3.32
C TRP A 56 -1.82 -3.09 -1.94
N ILE A 57 -1.10 -1.97 -1.95
CA ILE A 57 -0.84 -1.17 -0.76
C ILE A 57 -1.19 0.26 -1.10
N ALA A 58 -1.82 0.98 -0.17
CA ALA A 58 -2.20 2.36 -0.37
C ALA A 58 -1.87 3.21 0.85
N MET A 59 -1.44 4.44 0.59
CA MET A 59 -1.19 5.45 1.61
C MET A 59 -2.06 6.65 1.27
N HIS A 60 -2.83 7.12 2.23
CA HIS A 60 -3.81 8.17 2.01
C HIS A 60 -3.49 9.44 2.80
N PHE A 61 -3.66 10.58 2.15
CA PHE A 61 -3.53 11.88 2.79
C PHE A 61 -4.83 12.65 2.61
N THR A 62 -5.11 13.54 3.56
CA THR A 62 -6.22 14.48 3.44
C THR A 62 -5.70 15.74 2.77
N ARG A 63 -6.36 16.14 1.70
CA ARG A 63 -5.98 17.34 0.95
C ARG A 63 -6.38 18.61 1.72
N PRO A 64 -5.78 19.74 1.38
CA PRO A 64 -6.12 21.00 2.06
C PRO A 64 -7.61 21.35 2.02
N ASN A 65 -8.30 20.92 0.96
CA ASN A 65 -9.75 21.18 0.83
C ASN A 65 -10.62 20.11 1.47
N GLY A 66 -10.02 19.10 2.13
CA GLY A 66 -10.77 18.04 2.80
C GLY A 66 -10.94 16.76 2.01
N GLY A 67 -10.58 16.77 0.74
CA GLY A 67 -10.62 15.54 -0.08
C GLY A 67 -9.47 14.59 0.26
N THR A 68 -9.38 13.50 -0.47
CA THR A 68 -8.37 12.48 -0.24
C THR A 68 -7.47 12.33 -1.45
N VAL A 69 -6.17 12.18 -1.22
CA VAL A 69 -5.23 11.76 -2.25
C VAL A 69 -4.61 10.45 -1.81
N SER A 70 -4.48 9.53 -2.76
CA SER A 70 -3.99 8.19 -2.47
C SER A 70 -2.75 7.88 -3.31
N PHE A 71 -1.77 7.26 -2.66
CA PHE A 71 -0.61 6.67 -3.33
C PHE A 71 -0.79 5.17 -3.22
N MET A 72 -1.16 4.53 -4.32
CA MET A 72 -1.47 3.11 -4.33
C MET A 72 -0.66 2.41 -5.40
N CYS A 73 -0.16 1.22 -5.05
CA CYS A 73 0.57 0.39 -6.00
C CYS A 73 0.27 -1.08 -5.77
N HIS A 74 0.53 -1.88 -6.79
CA HIS A 74 0.23 -3.31 -6.78
C HIS A 74 1.50 -4.12 -6.58
N VAL A 75 1.41 -5.22 -5.86
CA VAL A 75 2.55 -6.06 -5.50
C VAL A 75 2.45 -7.45 -6.11
N TYR A 76 1.38 -8.17 -5.82
CA TYR A 76 1.14 -9.55 -6.28
C TYR A 76 2.28 -10.50 -5.93
N GLN A 77 2.82 -10.37 -4.73
CA GLN A 77 3.85 -11.23 -4.17
C GLN A 77 3.58 -11.43 -2.69
N PRO A 78 4.09 -12.52 -2.10
CA PRO A 78 3.91 -12.72 -0.65
C PRO A 78 4.65 -11.68 0.18
N ILE A 79 5.81 -11.25 -0.30
CA ILE A 79 6.61 -10.21 0.33
C ILE A 79 7.07 -9.30 -0.79
N GLY A 80 6.76 -8.03 -0.71
CA GLY A 80 7.18 -7.15 -1.77
C GLY A 80 6.99 -5.69 -1.45
N SER A 81 7.58 -4.88 -2.30
CA SER A 81 7.48 -3.43 -2.20
C SER A 81 7.10 -2.85 -3.55
N CYS A 82 6.56 -1.65 -3.51
CA CYS A 82 6.19 -0.95 -4.73
C CYS A 82 6.23 0.55 -4.48
N GLY A 83 6.17 1.31 -5.56
CA GLY A 83 6.18 2.76 -5.49
C GLY A 83 4.98 3.35 -6.19
N ALA A 84 4.52 4.48 -5.70
CA ALA A 84 3.44 5.24 -6.32
C ALA A 84 3.85 6.69 -6.36
N SER A 85 3.66 7.33 -7.50
CA SER A 85 4.11 8.71 -7.71
C SER A 85 2.97 9.61 -8.16
N ARG A 86 3.06 10.88 -7.75
CA ARG A 86 2.16 11.93 -8.22
C ARG A 86 2.97 13.19 -8.44
N THR A 87 2.70 13.87 -9.55
CA THR A 87 3.40 15.09 -9.93
C THR A 87 2.53 16.30 -9.64
N LEU A 88 3.08 17.24 -8.89
CA LEU A 88 2.34 18.41 -8.44
C LEU A 88 1.94 19.29 -9.62
N GLY A 89 0.68 19.69 -9.60
CA GLY A 89 0.13 20.54 -10.65
C GLY A 89 -0.35 19.81 -11.87
N GLN A 90 0.02 18.54 -12.04
CA GLN A 90 -0.42 17.72 -13.17
C GLN A 90 -1.44 16.67 -12.77
N ASP A 91 -1.33 16.19 -11.55
CA ASP A 91 -2.23 15.17 -11.03
C ASP A 91 -3.43 15.86 -10.39
N GLU A 92 -4.64 15.44 -10.78
CA GLU A 92 -5.88 16.06 -10.30
C GLU A 92 -5.97 16.10 -8.79
N GLN A 93 -5.36 15.14 -8.11
CA GLN A 93 -5.43 15.06 -6.65
C GLN A 93 -4.37 15.92 -5.97
N MET A 94 -3.44 16.49 -6.72
CA MET A 94 -2.36 17.31 -6.15
C MET A 94 -2.22 18.63 -6.89
N VAL A 95 -3.34 19.33 -7.03
CA VAL A 95 -3.39 20.64 -7.71
C VAL A 95 -3.68 21.78 -6.75
N GLN A 96 -3.47 21.56 -5.45
CA GLN A 96 -3.72 22.57 -4.44
C GLN A 96 -2.47 22.82 -3.62
N SER A 97 -2.18 24.07 -3.33
CA SER A 97 -1.17 24.42 -2.34
C SER A 97 -1.73 24.22 -0.95
N GLY A 98 -0.87 23.85 -0.02
CA GLY A 98 -1.25 23.68 1.37
C GLY A 98 -0.64 22.42 1.95
N THR A 99 -1.13 22.03 3.11
CA THR A 99 -0.66 20.86 3.82
C THR A 99 -1.55 19.67 3.52
N TYR A 100 -0.92 18.59 3.10
CA TYR A 100 -1.57 17.30 2.87
C TYR A 100 -1.28 16.47 4.10
N THR A 101 -2.29 16.19 4.88
CA THR A 101 -2.15 15.56 6.19
C THR A 101 -2.23 14.05 6.06
N TYR A 102 -1.25 13.35 6.61
CA TYR A 102 -1.29 11.88 6.61
C TYR A 102 -2.59 11.42 7.25
N SER A 103 -3.28 10.50 6.60
CA SER A 103 -4.55 9.96 7.07
C SER A 103 -4.39 8.53 7.56
N HIS A 104 -4.13 7.62 6.65
CA HIS A 104 -4.05 6.20 7.00
C HIS A 104 -3.43 5.42 5.86
N MET A 105 -3.16 4.14 6.13
CA MET A 105 -2.70 3.20 5.12
C MET A 105 -3.60 1.98 5.12
N GLN A 106 -3.66 1.32 3.98
CA GLN A 106 -4.42 0.10 3.79
C GLN A 106 -3.64 -0.86 2.90
N THR A 107 -3.88 -2.14 3.06
CA THR A 107 -3.37 -3.15 2.15
C THR A 107 -4.38 -4.26 2.05
N LYS A 108 -4.36 -4.96 0.93
CA LYS A 108 -5.33 -6.00 0.63
C LYS A 108 -4.62 -7.16 -0.05
N ASP A 109 -5.05 -8.38 0.25
CA ASP A 109 -4.49 -9.55 -0.42
C ASP A 109 -5.40 -9.99 -1.56
N THR A 110 -4.97 -11.02 -2.29
CA THR A 110 -5.74 -11.52 -3.43
C THR A 110 -6.99 -12.29 -2.99
N TRP A 111 -7.12 -12.60 -1.71
CA TRP A 111 -8.30 -13.23 -1.13
C TRP A 111 -9.28 -12.21 -0.56
N GLU A 112 -9.06 -10.93 -0.85
CA GLU A 112 -9.91 -9.82 -0.43
C GLU A 112 -9.88 -9.56 1.07
N ASN A 113 -8.87 -10.06 1.78
CA ASN A 113 -8.66 -9.67 3.17
C ASN A 113 -7.97 -8.32 3.20
N GLU A 114 -8.52 -7.39 3.95
CA GLU A 114 -8.06 -6.03 3.97
C GLU A 114 -7.65 -5.64 5.38
N THR A 115 -6.48 -5.00 5.49
CA THR A 115 -6.04 -4.48 6.77
C THR A 115 -6.94 -3.32 7.16
N ALA A 116 -7.37 -3.28 8.40
CA ALA A 116 -8.11 -2.14 8.92
C ALA A 116 -7.25 -0.89 8.77
N ALA A 117 -7.88 0.21 8.45
CA ALA A 117 -7.18 1.47 8.25
C ALA A 117 -6.41 1.87 9.50
N ILE A 118 -5.17 2.23 9.33
CA ILE A 118 -4.29 2.62 10.43
C ILE A 118 -4.33 4.14 10.52
N HIS A 119 -5.39 4.66 11.15
CA HIS A 119 -5.56 6.11 11.18
C HIS A 119 -4.94 6.75 12.39
N LEU A 120 -5.06 6.11 13.53
CA LEU A 120 -4.67 6.76 14.78
C LEU A 120 -3.19 6.65 15.02
N ASP A 121 -2.58 5.62 14.45
CA ASP A 121 -1.16 5.41 14.60
C ASP A 121 -0.48 5.69 13.28
N ASN A 122 0.66 6.29 13.34
CA ASN A 122 1.53 6.49 12.19
C ASN A 122 2.81 5.72 12.48
N PRO A 123 2.78 4.39 12.37
CA PRO A 123 3.88 3.56 12.86
C PRO A 123 5.18 3.76 12.08
N PHE A 124 5.10 4.33 10.89
CA PHE A 124 6.29 4.58 10.08
C PHE A 124 6.67 6.05 10.05
N ASN A 125 6.03 6.86 10.89
CA ASN A 125 6.31 8.29 10.99
C ASN A 125 6.24 8.98 9.62
N VAL A 126 5.20 8.70 8.86
CA VAL A 126 4.98 9.34 7.57
C VAL A 126 4.67 10.81 7.82
N PRO A 127 5.42 11.74 7.25
CA PRO A 127 5.21 13.16 7.49
C PRO A 127 4.03 13.69 6.68
N ASP A 128 3.49 14.82 7.14
CA ASP A 128 2.58 15.59 6.30
C ASP A 128 3.38 16.19 5.15
N LEU A 129 2.72 16.42 4.03
CA LEU A 129 3.36 16.97 2.84
C LEU A 129 2.96 18.43 2.70
N VAL A 130 3.91 19.28 2.37
CA VAL A 130 3.66 20.70 2.17
C VAL A 130 3.90 21.04 0.71
N VAL A 131 2.88 21.58 0.07
CA VAL A 131 2.88 21.88 -1.35
C VAL A 131 2.70 23.36 -1.57
N ASP A 132 3.57 23.94 -2.41
CA ASP A 132 3.47 25.35 -2.80
C ASP A 132 3.58 25.43 -4.32
N LEU A 133 2.44 25.46 -4.98
CA LEU A 133 2.36 25.46 -6.44
C LEU A 133 2.73 26.81 -7.05
N THR A 134 2.99 27.82 -6.23
CA THR A 134 3.44 29.12 -6.74
C THR A 134 4.95 29.18 -6.97
N GLN A 135 5.66 28.12 -6.65
CA GLN A 135 7.12 28.06 -6.81
C GLN A 135 7.53 27.46 -8.13
#